data_4b23f647e57140e55f00ba1db972b2b3
#
_entry.id   4b23f647e57140e55f00ba1db972b2b3
#
_cell.length_a   1.000
_cell.length_b   1.000
_cell.length_c   1.000
_cell.angle_alpha   90.00
_cell.angle_beta   90.00
_cell.angle_gamma   90.00
#
_symmetry.space_group_name_H-M   'P 1'
#
loop_
_entity.id
_entity.type
_entity.pdbx_description
1 polymer ?
#
loop_
_entity_poly.entity_id
_entity_poly.type
_entity_poly.pdbx_seq_one_letter_code
_entity_poly.pdbx_strand_id
1 'polypeptide(L)'
;DAFLRAGLSILLDYPCPTDAAGGSLLSDDLCHALAGEKPCYLFIDDFHLLTDVHTAAFLCTLANRLPENVHVIVASRDRFLPFAAQVRLGGRLCQLGTAELRLNHAELAVYAHRCGTALSDAEISSLLYMSEGWFSAIYLHLRTLAERGTLPNRKSDIYTMFTAAMIAPLPADAREFLAVMGLADEFTLEMAHFITETPHTEKLLTTLTEQNAFVKRLPDGK
;
A
#
# COMPACT_ATOMS: atom_id res chain seq x y z
N ASP A 1 -5.83 -18.46 -5.61
CA ASP A 1 -5.78 -18.95 -4.22
C ASP A 1 -6.81 -18.30 -3.28
N ALA A 2 -7.10 -16.98 -3.36
CA ALA A 2 -8.11 -16.35 -2.49
C ALA A 2 -9.51 -16.92 -2.72
N PHE A 3 -9.90 -17.13 -3.95
CA PHE A 3 -11.19 -17.73 -4.30
C PHE A 3 -11.27 -19.22 -3.94
N LEU A 4 -10.17 -19.96 -4.07
CA LEU A 4 -10.09 -21.36 -3.61
C LEU A 4 -10.27 -21.46 -2.10
N ARG A 5 -9.69 -20.55 -1.32
CA ARG A 5 -9.89 -20.48 0.12
C ARG A 5 -11.32 -20.11 0.51
N ALA A 6 -12.03 -19.38 -0.35
CA ALA A 6 -13.46 -19.10 -0.19
C ALA A 6 -14.37 -20.32 -0.53
N GLY A 7 -13.80 -21.47 -0.89
CA GLY A 7 -14.56 -22.68 -1.19
C GLY A 7 -15.10 -22.74 -2.62
N LEU A 8 -14.56 -21.93 -3.53
CA LEU A 8 -14.98 -21.91 -4.93
C LEU A 8 -14.23 -22.99 -5.73
N SER A 9 -14.69 -24.23 -5.62
CA SER A 9 -14.12 -25.40 -6.34
C SER A 9 -14.17 -25.24 -7.87
N ILE A 10 -15.09 -24.43 -8.38
CA ILE A 10 -15.23 -24.12 -9.81
C ILE A 10 -13.92 -23.60 -10.43
N LEU A 11 -13.06 -22.93 -9.66
CA LEU A 11 -11.80 -22.38 -10.15
C LEU A 11 -10.70 -23.44 -10.33
N LEU A 12 -10.86 -24.65 -9.78
CA LEU A 12 -9.85 -25.70 -9.91
C LEU A 12 -9.71 -26.17 -11.37
N ASP A 13 -10.82 -26.25 -12.07
CA ASP A 13 -10.89 -26.74 -13.45
C ASP A 13 -11.21 -25.62 -14.46
N TYR A 14 -11.22 -24.36 -14.01
CA TYR A 14 -11.56 -23.23 -14.88
C TYR A 14 -10.40 -22.91 -15.81
N PRO A 15 -10.64 -22.83 -17.14
CA PRO A 15 -9.58 -22.49 -18.07
C PRO A 15 -9.12 -21.04 -17.82
N CYS A 16 -7.82 -20.82 -17.85
CA CYS A 16 -7.26 -19.48 -17.71
C CYS A 16 -7.77 -18.59 -18.86
N PRO A 17 -8.45 -17.47 -18.59
CA PRO A 17 -8.92 -16.58 -19.63
C PRO A 17 -7.77 -16.00 -20.44
N THR A 18 -7.85 -16.11 -21.76
CA THR A 18 -6.83 -15.60 -22.69
C THR A 18 -7.26 -14.30 -23.38
N ASP A 19 -8.52 -13.91 -23.21
CA ASP A 19 -9.12 -12.72 -23.82
C ASP A 19 -10.17 -12.05 -22.90
N ALA A 20 -10.65 -10.91 -23.32
CA ALA A 20 -11.65 -10.15 -22.57
C ALA A 20 -13.01 -10.87 -22.44
N ALA A 21 -13.37 -11.70 -23.41
CA ALA A 21 -14.62 -12.47 -23.38
C ALA A 21 -14.55 -13.56 -22.33
N GLY A 22 -13.45 -14.32 -22.29
CA GLY A 22 -13.19 -15.31 -21.26
C GLY A 22 -13.12 -14.70 -19.84
N GLY A 23 -12.48 -13.53 -19.71
CA GLY A 23 -12.45 -12.78 -18.46
C GLY A 23 -13.85 -12.33 -18.01
N SER A 24 -14.73 -11.96 -18.96
CA SER A 24 -16.11 -11.59 -18.67
C SER A 24 -16.93 -12.80 -18.18
N LEU A 25 -16.80 -13.93 -18.84
CA LEU A 25 -17.46 -15.18 -18.43
C LEU A 25 -17.01 -15.61 -17.03
N LEU A 26 -15.70 -15.60 -16.76
CA LEU A 26 -15.18 -15.89 -15.41
C LEU A 26 -15.76 -14.94 -14.36
N SER A 27 -15.90 -13.64 -14.69
CA SER A 27 -16.51 -12.67 -13.76
C SER A 27 -17.97 -13.00 -13.47
N ASP A 28 -18.74 -13.40 -14.48
CA ASP A 28 -20.16 -13.76 -14.33
C ASP A 28 -20.32 -15.04 -13.49
N ASP A 29 -19.50 -16.05 -13.73
CA ASP A 29 -19.50 -17.29 -12.98
C ASP A 29 -19.09 -17.09 -11.53
N LEU A 30 -18.08 -16.25 -11.27
CA LEU A 30 -17.67 -15.86 -9.93
C LEU A 30 -18.78 -15.11 -9.19
N CYS A 31 -19.41 -14.14 -9.84
CA CYS A 31 -20.51 -13.40 -9.25
C CYS A 31 -21.69 -14.31 -8.90
N HIS A 32 -21.99 -15.29 -9.74
CA HIS A 32 -23.03 -16.27 -9.49
C HIS A 32 -22.69 -17.19 -8.30
N ALA A 33 -21.46 -17.68 -8.27
CA ALA A 33 -20.99 -18.57 -7.20
C ALA A 33 -20.86 -17.86 -5.84
N LEU A 34 -20.61 -16.55 -5.84
CA LEU A 34 -20.47 -15.74 -4.62
C LEU A 34 -21.78 -15.11 -4.14
N ALA A 35 -22.81 -15.12 -4.98
CA ALA A 35 -24.11 -14.57 -4.62
C ALA A 35 -24.72 -15.30 -3.42
N GLY A 36 -25.20 -14.56 -2.43
CA GLY A 36 -25.79 -15.13 -1.22
C GLY A 36 -26.33 -14.08 -0.28
N GLU A 37 -26.91 -14.52 0.83
CA GLU A 37 -27.47 -13.63 1.87
C GLU A 37 -26.42 -13.12 2.86
N LYS A 38 -25.28 -13.86 2.99
CA LYS A 38 -24.22 -13.52 3.96
C LYS A 38 -23.16 -12.65 3.32
N PRO A 39 -22.63 -11.63 4.05
CA PRO A 39 -21.49 -10.87 3.58
C PRO A 39 -20.28 -11.76 3.29
N CYS A 40 -19.66 -11.57 2.14
CA CYS A 40 -18.44 -12.24 1.72
C CYS A 40 -17.34 -11.18 1.52
N TYR A 41 -16.19 -11.38 2.15
CA TYR A 41 -15.04 -10.49 2.07
C TYR A 41 -13.87 -11.21 1.40
N LEU A 42 -13.40 -10.67 0.28
CA LEU A 42 -12.25 -11.18 -0.46
C LEU A 42 -11.08 -10.21 -0.24
N PHE A 43 -9.99 -10.73 0.32
CA PHE A 43 -8.78 -9.94 0.57
C PHE A 43 -7.72 -10.32 -0.47
N ILE A 44 -7.22 -9.32 -1.19
CA ILE A 44 -6.11 -9.42 -2.13
C ILE A 44 -5.00 -8.55 -1.59
N ASP A 45 -3.94 -9.18 -1.07
CA ASP A 45 -2.78 -8.49 -0.55
C ASP A 45 -1.67 -8.41 -1.60
N ASP A 46 -0.78 -7.41 -1.44
CA ASP A 46 0.38 -7.22 -2.31
C ASP A 46 0.05 -7.18 -3.81
N PHE A 47 -1.07 -6.55 -4.18
CA PHE A 47 -1.53 -6.49 -5.57
C PHE A 47 -0.50 -5.90 -6.54
N HIS A 48 0.38 -5.01 -6.04
CA HIS A 48 1.48 -4.42 -6.81
C HIS A 48 2.51 -5.44 -7.33
N LEU A 49 2.52 -6.67 -6.83
CA LEU A 49 3.38 -7.75 -7.36
C LEU A 49 2.84 -8.36 -8.66
N LEU A 50 1.59 -8.08 -9.01
CA LEU A 50 0.97 -8.54 -10.26
C LEU A 50 1.32 -7.56 -11.39
N THR A 51 2.19 -7.99 -12.29
CA THR A 51 2.72 -7.15 -13.37
C THR A 51 1.88 -7.18 -14.64
N ASP A 52 0.91 -8.11 -14.76
CA ASP A 52 0.03 -8.19 -15.92
C ASP A 52 -1.00 -7.05 -15.91
N VAL A 53 -0.94 -6.20 -16.94
CA VAL A 53 -1.82 -5.05 -17.13
C VAL A 53 -3.31 -5.42 -17.24
N HIS A 54 -3.62 -6.65 -17.62
CA HIS A 54 -5.00 -7.14 -17.75
C HIS A 54 -5.62 -7.49 -16.40
N THR A 55 -4.82 -7.76 -15.38
CA THR A 55 -5.30 -8.13 -14.04
C THR A 55 -6.09 -7.00 -13.39
N ALA A 56 -5.60 -5.76 -13.48
CA ALA A 56 -6.32 -4.60 -12.96
C ALA A 56 -7.64 -4.36 -13.70
N ALA A 57 -7.65 -4.51 -15.03
CA ALA A 57 -8.85 -4.39 -15.84
C ALA A 57 -9.89 -5.48 -15.51
N PHE A 58 -9.43 -6.72 -15.32
CA PHE A 58 -10.29 -7.83 -14.88
C PHE A 58 -10.91 -7.54 -13.51
N LEU A 59 -10.09 -7.11 -12.53
CA LEU A 59 -10.57 -6.79 -11.19
C LEU A 59 -11.63 -5.67 -11.22
N CYS A 60 -11.44 -4.64 -12.03
CA CYS A 60 -12.45 -3.59 -12.23
C CYS A 60 -13.73 -4.12 -12.84
N THR A 61 -13.64 -5.03 -13.81
CA THR A 61 -14.80 -5.66 -14.44
C THR A 61 -15.56 -6.50 -13.43
N LEU A 62 -14.86 -7.31 -12.67
CA LEU A 62 -15.42 -8.11 -11.59
C LEU A 62 -16.12 -7.22 -10.55
N ALA A 63 -15.43 -6.20 -10.02
CA ALA A 63 -15.94 -5.30 -9.00
C ALA A 63 -17.25 -4.59 -9.42
N ASN A 64 -17.40 -4.27 -10.70
CA ASN A 64 -18.65 -3.67 -11.24
C ASN A 64 -19.83 -4.65 -11.26
N ARG A 65 -19.58 -5.95 -11.27
CA ARG A 65 -20.60 -7.00 -11.39
C ARG A 65 -20.87 -7.72 -10.08
N LEU A 66 -20.02 -7.53 -9.06
CA LEU A 66 -20.17 -8.20 -7.79
C LEU A 66 -21.54 -7.96 -7.16
N PRO A 67 -22.16 -9.01 -6.58
CA PRO A 67 -23.37 -8.87 -5.77
C PRO A 67 -23.13 -7.96 -4.57
N GLU A 68 -24.18 -7.39 -4.02
CA GLU A 68 -24.10 -6.44 -2.88
C GLU A 68 -23.50 -7.05 -1.61
N ASN A 69 -23.63 -8.37 -1.46
CA ASN A 69 -23.06 -9.09 -0.31
C ASN A 69 -21.54 -9.33 -0.43
N VAL A 70 -20.92 -9.04 -1.58
CA VAL A 70 -19.49 -9.34 -1.83
C VAL A 70 -18.67 -8.05 -1.81
N HIS A 71 -17.67 -8.05 -0.95
CA HIS A 71 -16.74 -6.95 -0.80
C HIS A 71 -15.32 -7.40 -1.14
N VAL A 72 -14.64 -6.67 -2.03
CA VAL A 72 -13.23 -6.92 -2.37
C VAL A 72 -12.38 -5.86 -1.72
N ILE A 73 -11.40 -6.29 -0.94
CA ILE A 73 -10.44 -5.43 -0.26
C ILE A 73 -9.08 -5.70 -0.88
N VAL A 74 -8.50 -4.68 -1.50
CA VAL A 74 -7.21 -4.79 -2.19
C VAL A 74 -6.19 -3.92 -1.47
N ALA A 75 -5.07 -4.53 -1.05
CA ALA A 75 -3.92 -3.80 -0.57
C ALA A 75 -2.84 -3.74 -1.66
N SER A 76 -2.33 -2.55 -1.92
CA SER A 76 -1.29 -2.30 -2.93
C SER A 76 -0.41 -1.14 -2.48
N ARG A 77 0.85 -1.15 -2.88
CA ARG A 77 1.77 -0.01 -2.64
C ARG A 77 1.57 1.09 -3.67
N ASP A 78 1.06 0.77 -4.85
CA ASP A 78 0.83 1.67 -5.96
C ASP A 78 -0.67 1.92 -6.21
N ARG A 79 -0.93 2.95 -6.98
CA ARG A 79 -2.27 3.28 -7.47
C ARG A 79 -2.51 2.52 -8.78
N PHE A 80 -3.01 1.30 -8.67
CA PHE A 80 -3.26 0.43 -9.82
C PHE A 80 -4.56 0.74 -10.58
N LEU A 81 -5.48 1.54 -10.02
CA LEU A 81 -6.76 1.86 -10.65
C LEU A 81 -6.65 3.12 -11.54
N PRO A 82 -6.81 2.99 -12.86
CA PRO A 82 -6.91 4.14 -13.75
C PRO A 82 -8.11 5.03 -13.40
N PHE A 83 -8.00 6.34 -13.65
CA PHE A 83 -9.08 7.29 -13.38
C PHE A 83 -10.43 6.88 -13.99
N ALA A 84 -10.42 6.39 -15.24
CA ALA A 84 -11.64 5.91 -15.91
C ALA A 84 -12.30 4.72 -15.19
N ALA A 85 -11.51 3.87 -14.52
CA ALA A 85 -12.03 2.76 -13.74
C ALA A 85 -12.62 3.26 -12.40
N GLN A 86 -11.96 4.23 -11.76
CA GLN A 86 -12.49 4.85 -10.55
C GLN A 86 -13.85 5.53 -10.79
N VAL A 87 -13.98 6.26 -11.91
CA VAL A 87 -15.25 6.87 -12.31
C VAL A 87 -16.34 5.83 -12.52
N ARG A 88 -16.01 4.71 -13.17
CA ARG A 88 -16.99 3.62 -13.40
C ARG A 88 -17.43 2.93 -12.11
N LEU A 89 -16.54 2.71 -11.18
CA LEU A 89 -16.87 2.13 -9.87
C LEU A 89 -17.68 3.09 -9.01
N GLY A 90 -17.43 4.40 -9.13
CA GLY A 90 -18.18 5.45 -8.44
C GLY A 90 -18.31 5.19 -6.95
N GLY A 91 -19.52 5.22 -6.42
CA GLY A 91 -19.81 4.99 -5.00
C GLY A 91 -19.54 3.58 -4.47
N ARG A 92 -19.20 2.63 -5.34
CA ARG A 92 -18.78 1.27 -4.93
C ARG A 92 -17.30 1.20 -4.53
N LEU A 93 -16.53 2.25 -4.83
CA LEU A 93 -15.10 2.32 -4.53
C LEU A 93 -14.86 3.18 -3.29
N CYS A 94 -14.23 2.60 -2.27
CA CYS A 94 -13.63 3.32 -1.16
C CYS A 94 -12.11 3.21 -1.28
N GLN A 95 -11.42 4.33 -1.33
CA GLN A 95 -9.96 4.38 -1.37
C GLN A 95 -9.44 4.92 -0.05
N LEU A 96 -8.53 4.16 0.57
CA LEU A 96 -7.81 4.57 1.77
C LEU A 96 -6.35 4.79 1.37
N GLY A 97 -5.90 6.02 1.48
CA GLY A 97 -4.51 6.38 1.20
C GLY A 97 -3.68 6.52 2.48
N THR A 98 -2.48 7.04 2.31
CA THR A 98 -1.53 7.22 3.42
C THR A 98 -2.10 8.13 4.53
N ALA A 99 -2.91 9.13 4.17
CA ALA A 99 -3.49 10.05 5.14
C ALA A 99 -4.49 9.36 6.07
N GLU A 100 -5.35 8.50 5.51
CA GLU A 100 -6.37 7.76 6.24
C GLU A 100 -5.79 6.60 7.06
N LEU A 101 -4.62 6.07 6.65
CA LEU A 101 -3.96 4.96 7.34
C LEU A 101 -3.00 5.41 8.45
N ARG A 102 -2.71 6.71 8.57
CA ARG A 102 -1.91 7.25 9.68
C ARG A 102 -2.73 7.27 10.96
N LEU A 103 -2.12 6.81 12.04
CA LEU A 103 -2.75 6.94 13.35
C LEU A 103 -2.69 8.39 13.83
N ASN A 104 -3.81 8.87 14.35
CA ASN A 104 -3.87 10.12 15.10
C ASN A 104 -3.63 9.88 16.61
N HIS A 105 -3.64 10.97 17.40
CA HIS A 105 -3.34 10.91 18.84
C HIS A 105 -4.29 9.96 19.61
N ALA A 106 -5.59 10.04 19.35
CA ALA A 106 -6.57 9.21 20.04
C ALA A 106 -6.45 7.73 19.64
N GLU A 107 -6.24 7.47 18.36
CA GLU A 107 -6.04 6.11 17.82
C GLU A 107 -4.76 5.47 18.36
N LEU A 108 -3.66 6.25 18.45
CA LEU A 108 -2.42 5.75 19.04
C LEU A 108 -2.59 5.45 20.53
N ALA A 109 -3.28 6.27 21.29
CA ALA A 109 -3.57 6.01 22.70
C ALA A 109 -4.32 4.68 22.89
N VAL A 110 -5.37 4.47 22.10
CA VAL A 110 -6.15 3.22 22.11
C VAL A 110 -5.29 2.02 21.70
N TYR A 111 -4.47 2.18 20.68
CA TYR A 111 -3.60 1.11 20.18
C TYR A 111 -2.51 0.74 21.22
N ALA A 112 -1.84 1.72 21.81
CA ALA A 112 -0.83 1.51 22.87
C ALA A 112 -1.45 0.76 24.05
N HIS A 113 -2.64 1.18 24.50
CA HIS A 113 -3.36 0.51 25.57
C HIS A 113 -3.68 -0.97 25.23
N ARG A 114 -4.11 -1.26 24.01
CA ARG A 114 -4.35 -2.63 23.54
C ARG A 114 -3.06 -3.48 23.49
N CYS A 115 -1.92 -2.86 23.27
CA CYS A 115 -0.60 -3.51 23.35
C CYS A 115 -0.10 -3.67 24.80
N GLY A 116 -0.91 -3.33 25.80
CA GLY A 116 -0.54 -3.41 27.22
C GLY A 116 0.40 -2.29 27.69
N THR A 117 0.51 -1.21 26.92
CA THR A 117 1.40 -0.09 27.22
C THR A 117 0.59 1.16 27.53
N ALA A 118 0.77 1.72 28.73
CA ALA A 118 0.20 3.02 29.09
C ALA A 118 1.22 4.12 28.76
N LEU A 119 0.88 4.98 27.80
CA LEU A 119 1.70 6.14 27.43
C LEU A 119 1.03 7.42 27.95
N SER A 120 1.85 8.36 28.41
CA SER A 120 1.44 9.73 28.70
C SER A 120 1.18 10.50 27.39
N ASP A 121 0.42 11.59 27.45
CA ASP A 121 0.15 12.47 26.31
C ASP A 121 1.43 13.00 25.65
N ALA A 122 2.47 13.28 26.46
CA ALA A 122 3.77 13.73 25.97
C ALA A 122 4.50 12.61 25.17
N GLU A 123 4.43 11.36 25.64
CA GLU A 123 5.02 10.21 24.96
C GLU A 123 4.27 9.90 23.67
N ILE A 124 2.92 9.97 23.67
CA ILE A 124 2.10 9.80 22.47
C ILE A 124 2.45 10.87 21.42
N SER A 125 2.52 12.14 21.85
CA SER A 125 2.88 13.24 20.95
C SER A 125 4.30 13.09 20.38
N SER A 126 5.26 12.68 21.20
CA SER A 126 6.63 12.40 20.77
C SER A 126 6.68 11.24 19.78
N LEU A 127 5.96 10.16 20.05
CA LEU A 127 5.91 8.98 19.18
C LEU A 127 5.27 9.31 17.84
N LEU A 128 4.17 10.09 17.82
CA LEU A 128 3.55 10.57 16.58
C LEU A 128 4.48 11.46 15.77
N TYR A 129 5.20 12.36 16.42
CA TYR A 129 6.17 13.21 15.75
C TYR A 129 7.29 12.41 15.09
N MET A 130 7.83 11.39 15.79
CA MET A 130 8.91 10.55 15.27
C MET A 130 8.44 9.57 14.18
N SER A 131 7.23 9.03 14.32
CA SER A 131 6.67 8.03 13.40
C SER A 131 5.85 8.63 12.28
N GLU A 132 5.51 9.94 12.35
CA GLU A 132 4.55 10.61 11.47
C GLU A 132 3.20 9.88 11.40
N GLY A 133 2.83 9.16 12.43
CA GLY A 133 1.60 8.35 12.48
C GLY A 133 1.66 7.03 11.71
N TRP A 134 2.83 6.62 11.18
CA TRP A 134 2.99 5.35 10.49
C TRP A 134 2.86 4.17 11.43
N PHE A 135 1.90 3.31 11.15
CA PHE A 135 1.57 2.16 11.98
C PHE A 135 2.77 1.24 12.25
N SER A 136 3.55 0.91 11.21
CA SER A 136 4.72 0.02 11.35
C SER A 136 5.80 0.60 12.25
N ALA A 137 6.05 1.91 12.17
CA ALA A 137 7.01 2.58 13.04
C ALA A 137 6.51 2.58 14.49
N ILE A 138 5.24 2.88 14.70
CA ILE A 138 4.58 2.85 16.01
C ILE A 138 4.64 1.45 16.62
N TYR A 139 4.27 0.44 15.85
CA TYR A 139 4.32 -0.96 16.30
C TYR A 139 5.71 -1.37 16.81
N LEU A 140 6.74 -1.01 16.06
CA LEU A 140 8.11 -1.33 16.47
C LEU A 140 8.56 -0.60 17.74
N HIS A 141 8.18 0.68 17.87
CA HIS A 141 8.48 1.43 19.07
C HIS A 141 7.81 0.79 20.30
N LEU A 142 6.52 0.47 20.19
CA LEU A 142 5.78 -0.16 21.28
C LEU A 142 6.31 -1.55 21.62
N ARG A 143 6.67 -2.33 20.61
CA ARG A 143 7.30 -3.64 20.79
C ARG A 143 8.65 -3.52 21.52
N THR A 144 9.50 -2.59 21.11
CA THR A 144 10.80 -2.37 21.75
C THR A 144 10.62 -1.87 23.18
N LEU A 145 9.62 -1.02 23.43
CA LEU A 145 9.27 -0.58 24.78
C LEU A 145 8.85 -1.78 25.65
N ALA A 146 8.02 -2.68 25.13
CA ALA A 146 7.57 -3.88 25.85
C ALA A 146 8.73 -4.85 26.14
N GLU A 147 9.67 -5.01 25.21
CA GLU A 147 10.82 -5.92 25.35
C GLU A 147 11.94 -5.35 26.24
N ARG A 148 12.18 -4.05 26.20
CA ARG A 148 13.34 -3.40 26.84
C ARG A 148 12.97 -2.44 27.97
N GLY A 149 11.69 -2.17 28.21
CA GLY A 149 11.23 -1.22 29.23
C GLY A 149 11.53 0.25 28.93
N THR A 150 12.15 0.54 27.78
CA THR A 150 12.51 1.90 27.35
C THR A 150 12.21 2.08 25.88
N LEU A 151 11.69 3.26 25.50
CA LEU A 151 11.55 3.63 24.09
C LEU A 151 12.93 3.65 23.43
N PRO A 152 13.06 3.09 22.23
CA PRO A 152 14.34 3.09 21.53
C PRO A 152 14.74 4.53 21.23
N ASN A 153 15.86 4.94 21.79
CA ASN A 153 16.45 6.25 21.56
C ASN A 153 17.23 6.29 20.23
N ARG A 154 17.27 5.18 19.52
CA ARG A 154 18.00 5.05 18.26
C ARG A 154 17.00 4.85 17.11
N LYS A 155 16.95 5.86 16.26
CA LYS A 155 16.32 5.75 14.94
C LYS A 155 16.88 4.57 14.10
N SER A 156 18.10 4.06 14.44
CA SER A 156 18.82 3.05 13.68
C SER A 156 18.06 1.73 13.46
N ASP A 157 17.35 1.22 14.46
CA ASP A 157 16.69 -0.10 14.35
C ASP A 157 15.46 -0.04 13.45
N ILE A 158 14.73 1.09 13.51
CA ILE A 158 13.59 1.36 12.62
C ILE A 158 14.07 1.58 11.19
N TYR A 159 15.14 2.36 11.03
CA TYR A 159 15.74 2.59 9.71
C TYR A 159 16.24 1.29 9.08
N THR A 160 16.88 0.41 9.83
CA THR A 160 17.35 -0.88 9.31
C THR A 160 16.19 -1.72 8.81
N MET A 161 15.06 -1.76 9.54
CA MET A 161 13.88 -2.51 9.12
C MET A 161 13.19 -1.86 7.92
N PHE A 162 13.02 -0.53 7.91
CA PHE A 162 12.47 0.18 6.74
C PHE A 162 13.37 0.01 5.51
N THR A 163 14.69 0.07 5.69
CA THR A 163 15.64 -0.16 4.60
C THR A 163 15.47 -1.56 4.03
N ALA A 164 15.39 -2.58 4.86
CA ALA A 164 15.19 -3.96 4.39
C ALA A 164 13.84 -4.17 3.70
N ALA A 165 12.77 -3.55 4.21
CA ALA A 165 11.42 -3.74 3.68
C ALA A 165 11.10 -2.87 2.46
N MET A 166 11.64 -1.65 2.40
CA MET A 166 11.23 -0.63 1.43
C MET A 166 12.33 -0.28 0.42
N ILE A 167 13.58 -0.24 0.84
CA ILE A 167 14.70 0.18 -0.01
C ILE A 167 15.36 -1.01 -0.71
N ALA A 168 15.61 -2.11 0.02
CA ALA A 168 16.31 -3.26 -0.52
C ALA A 168 15.64 -3.88 -1.77
N PRO A 169 14.29 -3.92 -1.88
CA PRO A 169 13.61 -4.45 -3.06
C PRO A 169 13.67 -3.54 -4.29
N LEU A 170 14.05 -2.25 -4.13
CA LEU A 170 14.10 -1.31 -5.25
C LEU A 170 15.24 -1.66 -6.23
N PRO A 171 15.12 -1.30 -7.53
CA PRO A 171 16.20 -1.37 -8.49
C PRO A 171 17.46 -0.63 -8.03
N ALA A 172 18.62 -1.04 -8.51
CA ALA A 172 19.90 -0.49 -8.06
C ALA A 172 20.02 1.02 -8.27
N ASP A 173 19.58 1.52 -9.42
CA ASP A 173 19.53 2.93 -9.78
C ASP A 173 18.61 3.76 -8.84
N ALA A 174 17.46 3.21 -8.48
CA ALA A 174 16.56 3.84 -7.53
C ALA A 174 17.15 3.91 -6.11
N ARG A 175 17.84 2.86 -5.68
CA ARG A 175 18.51 2.83 -4.38
C ARG A 175 19.67 3.83 -4.31
N GLU A 176 20.48 3.91 -5.38
CA GLU A 176 21.58 4.87 -5.46
C GLU A 176 21.05 6.30 -5.49
N PHE A 177 20.01 6.56 -6.29
CA PHE A 177 19.33 7.84 -6.32
C PHE A 177 18.83 8.27 -4.93
N LEU A 178 18.11 7.41 -4.22
CA LEU A 178 17.61 7.69 -2.88
C LEU A 178 18.73 7.87 -1.86
N ALA A 179 19.83 7.13 -1.97
CA ALA A 179 20.99 7.28 -1.09
C ALA A 179 21.66 8.66 -1.24
N VAL A 180 21.71 9.19 -2.46
CA VAL A 180 22.29 10.50 -2.74
C VAL A 180 21.30 11.62 -2.41
N MET A 181 20.06 11.53 -2.92
CA MET A 181 19.06 12.60 -2.80
C MET A 181 18.40 12.66 -1.42
N GLY A 182 18.45 11.59 -0.63
CA GLY A 182 17.94 11.56 0.75
C GLY A 182 18.69 12.46 1.72
N LEU A 183 19.76 13.12 1.30
CA LEU A 183 20.46 14.17 2.05
C LEU A 183 19.82 15.54 1.89
N ALA A 184 18.95 15.72 0.90
CA ALA A 184 18.24 16.97 0.64
C ALA A 184 16.78 16.87 1.12
N ASP A 185 16.32 17.85 1.88
CA ASP A 185 14.92 17.91 2.32
C ASP A 185 13.97 18.19 1.15
N GLU A 186 14.41 19.03 0.20
CA GLU A 186 13.70 19.38 -1.02
C GLU A 186 14.68 19.51 -2.19
N PHE A 187 14.24 19.15 -3.39
CA PHE A 187 15.04 19.30 -4.60
C PHE A 187 14.17 19.48 -5.86
N THR A 188 14.71 20.13 -6.87
CA THR A 188 14.10 20.22 -8.19
C THR A 188 14.55 19.08 -9.09
N LEU A 189 13.81 18.81 -10.17
CA LEU A 189 14.21 17.83 -11.18
C LEU A 189 15.60 18.13 -11.76
N GLU A 190 15.92 19.41 -11.99
CA GLU A 190 17.22 19.84 -12.49
C GLU A 190 18.35 19.56 -11.51
N MET A 191 18.12 19.84 -10.21
CA MET A 191 19.09 19.50 -9.15
C MET A 191 19.32 17.99 -9.07
N ALA A 192 18.24 17.20 -9.09
CA ALA A 192 18.34 15.75 -9.04
C ALA A 192 19.14 15.20 -10.23
N HIS A 193 18.87 15.69 -11.44
CA HIS A 193 19.60 15.30 -12.65
C HIS A 193 21.09 15.69 -12.58
N PHE A 194 21.37 16.90 -12.11
CA PHE A 194 22.76 17.40 -11.99
C PHE A 194 23.56 16.61 -10.95
N ILE A 195 22.97 16.31 -9.78
CA ILE A 195 23.68 15.65 -8.68
C ILE A 195 23.88 14.16 -8.94
N THR A 196 22.87 13.49 -9.51
CA THR A 196 22.90 12.03 -9.68
C THR A 196 23.44 11.61 -11.05
N GLU A 197 23.55 12.53 -12.00
CA GLU A 197 23.93 12.26 -13.40
C GLU A 197 23.11 11.13 -14.04
N THR A 198 21.93 10.84 -13.49
CA THR A 198 21.08 9.72 -13.92
C THR A 198 20.36 10.08 -15.23
N PRO A 199 20.49 9.28 -16.30
CA PRO A 199 19.99 9.66 -17.64
C PRO A 199 18.46 9.69 -17.74
N HIS A 200 17.73 9.09 -16.78
CA HIS A 200 16.26 8.98 -16.79
C HIS A 200 15.65 9.44 -15.47
N THR A 201 16.18 10.51 -14.87
CA THR A 201 15.79 11.03 -13.57
C THR A 201 14.27 11.28 -13.45
N GLU A 202 13.63 11.86 -14.46
CA GLU A 202 12.18 12.14 -14.45
C GLU A 202 11.36 10.84 -14.38
N LYS A 203 11.71 9.83 -15.18
CA LYS A 203 11.04 8.52 -15.14
C LYS A 203 11.24 7.83 -13.81
N LEU A 204 12.44 7.90 -13.27
CA LEU A 204 12.78 7.33 -11.97
C LEU A 204 11.97 8.00 -10.84
N LEU A 205 11.91 9.33 -10.82
CA LEU A 205 11.10 10.10 -9.87
C LEU A 205 9.61 9.77 -9.98
N THR A 206 9.09 9.65 -11.20
CA THR A 206 7.70 9.25 -11.41
C THR A 206 7.43 7.88 -10.79
N THR A 207 8.29 6.90 -11.06
CA THR A 207 8.18 5.55 -10.48
C THR A 207 8.25 5.58 -8.95
N LEU A 208 9.22 6.32 -8.38
CA LEU A 208 9.37 6.44 -6.93
C LEU A 208 8.16 7.13 -6.27
N THR A 209 7.61 8.15 -6.92
CA THR A 209 6.41 8.86 -6.43
C THR A 209 5.17 7.98 -6.50
N GLU A 210 5.01 7.21 -7.57
CA GLU A 210 3.87 6.29 -7.75
C GLU A 210 3.91 5.13 -6.76
N GLN A 211 5.10 4.63 -6.43
CA GLN A 211 5.30 3.56 -5.45
C GLN A 211 5.28 4.05 -4.00
N ASN A 212 4.97 5.33 -3.74
CA ASN A 212 5.04 5.95 -2.42
C ASN A 212 6.40 5.76 -1.71
N ALA A 213 7.49 5.66 -2.47
CA ALA A 213 8.82 5.37 -1.97
C ALA A 213 9.58 6.64 -1.59
N PHE A 214 9.22 7.24 -0.45
CA PHE A 214 9.97 8.33 0.21
C PHE A 214 10.07 9.66 -0.54
N VAL A 215 9.55 9.75 -1.77
CA VAL A 215 9.55 10.97 -2.57
C VAL A 215 8.12 11.47 -2.75
N LYS A 216 7.92 12.75 -2.52
CA LYS A 216 6.64 13.44 -2.71
C LYS A 216 6.82 14.60 -3.67
N ARG A 217 5.92 14.74 -4.65
CA ARG A 217 5.87 15.94 -5.47
C ARG A 217 5.15 17.04 -4.71
N LEU A 218 5.80 18.19 -4.55
CA LEU A 218 5.20 19.37 -3.94
C LEU A 218 4.38 20.17 -4.97
N PRO A 219 3.39 20.99 -4.51
CA PRO A 219 2.54 21.77 -5.42
C PRO A 219 3.30 22.79 -6.27
N ASP A 220 4.48 23.21 -5.84
CA ASP A 220 5.37 24.16 -6.54
C ASP A 220 6.31 23.46 -7.56
N GLY A 221 6.16 22.16 -7.77
CA GLY A 221 6.92 21.39 -8.75
C GLY A 221 8.28 20.88 -8.26
N LYS A 222 8.53 20.97 -6.95
CA LYS A 222 9.70 20.36 -6.29
C LYS A 222 9.45 18.93 -5.87
#